data_a16fa9b8953cc487038be52cafc080b1
#
_entry.id   a16fa9b8953cc487038be52cafc080b1
#
_cell.length_a   1.000
_cell.length_b   1.000
_cell.length_c   1.000
_cell.angle_alpha   90.00
_cell.angle_beta   90.00
_cell.angle_gamma   90.00
#
_symmetry.space_group_name_H-M   'P 1'
#
loop_
_entity.id
_entity.type
_entity.pdbx_description
1 polymer ?
#
loop_
_entity_poly.entity_id
_entity_poly.type
_entity_poly.pdbx_seq_one_letter_code
_entity_poly.pdbx_strand_id
1 'polypeptide(L)'
;MLGLGLTACGSSPKGTNGDQDELAMLIGTYTNGSSKGIYTFRFNQETGTAVPLSSAALPNPSYLVPSEDGEFVYAVSEMNDSTAALSSLAFDRETGELRLLNTVPTFGADPCYVATNGREVLTANYSGGTMSVFPLQKDGTLAPADTLFQGSATGPDAIRQATPHIHCTVFSPDGKYIFATDFSADRILRFVMHPDNPIPHASLEAVGIEADSGPRHLTFSPNGKFAYLITELSGKVIAFSYDDGCLEQIQTITADTVAARGSADIHLSPDGKYLYASNRLKEDGIAIFAVNPENGTLAKVCLLYTSDAA
;
A
#
# COMPACT_ATOMS: atom_id res chain seq x y z
N MET A 1 13.58 6.82 -2.33
CA MET A 1 12.16 6.73 -2.78
C MET A 1 11.30 7.12 -1.60
N LEU A 2 10.47 8.16 -1.72
CA LEU A 2 9.50 8.51 -0.68
C LEU A 2 8.19 7.80 -0.97
N GLY A 3 7.77 6.90 -0.07
CA GLY A 3 6.40 6.42 -0.05
C GLY A 3 5.57 7.36 0.82
N LEU A 4 4.69 8.19 0.24
CA LEU A 4 3.72 8.98 0.98
C LEU A 4 2.46 8.16 1.20
N GLY A 5 2.30 7.63 2.41
CA GLY A 5 1.01 7.10 2.85
C GLY A 5 0.21 8.22 3.54
N LEU A 6 -0.77 8.80 2.86
CA LEU A 6 -1.76 9.69 3.47
C LEU A 6 -2.98 8.87 3.87
N THR A 7 -3.11 8.53 5.13
CA THR A 7 -4.35 7.97 5.68
C THR A 7 -5.00 8.97 6.62
N ALA A 8 -6.18 9.45 6.25
CA ALA A 8 -7.02 10.27 7.11
C ALA A 8 -7.99 9.37 7.87
N CYS A 9 -7.83 9.26 9.19
CA CYS A 9 -8.84 8.69 10.11
C CYS A 9 -9.66 9.83 10.70
N GLY A 10 -10.94 9.88 10.38
CA GLY A 10 -11.89 10.82 10.94
C GLY A 10 -12.80 10.17 11.97
N SER A 11 -12.64 10.55 13.23
CA SER A 11 -13.72 10.75 14.21
C SER A 11 -13.15 11.56 15.38
N SER A 12 -13.49 12.87 15.42
CA SER A 12 -12.99 13.80 16.44
C SER A 12 -13.95 13.91 17.63
N PRO A 13 -13.44 14.01 18.90
CA PRO A 13 -14.14 14.72 19.95
C PRO A 13 -14.01 16.22 19.69
N LYS A 14 -15.05 17.00 19.99
CA LYS A 14 -15.14 18.43 19.78
C LYS A 14 -14.05 19.18 20.56
N GLY A 15 -12.99 19.57 19.86
CA GLY A 15 -11.94 20.50 20.28
C GLY A 15 -12.07 21.81 19.48
N THR A 16 -11.56 22.88 20.03
CA THR A 16 -11.63 24.27 19.53
C THR A 16 -11.15 24.42 18.07
N ASN A 17 -11.71 25.35 17.32
CA ASN A 17 -11.59 25.61 15.88
C ASN A 17 -10.16 25.74 15.26
N GLY A 18 -9.10 25.32 15.93
CA GLY A 18 -7.73 25.31 15.42
C GLY A 18 -7.16 23.91 15.13
N ASP A 19 -7.83 22.84 15.59
CA ASP A 19 -7.30 21.46 15.53
C ASP A 19 -7.81 20.63 14.32
N GLN A 20 -8.78 21.13 13.56
CA GLN A 20 -9.41 20.36 12.49
C GLN A 20 -8.57 20.27 11.20
N ASP A 21 -7.58 21.16 11.03
CA ASP A 21 -6.78 21.27 9.82
C ASP A 21 -5.40 20.61 9.94
N GLU A 22 -5.07 20.07 11.12
CA GLU A 22 -3.78 19.44 11.37
C GLU A 22 -3.88 17.92 11.43
N LEU A 23 -3.00 17.25 10.66
CA LEU A 23 -2.86 15.80 10.61
C LEU A 23 -1.47 15.38 11.10
N ALA A 24 -1.38 14.23 11.73
CA ALA A 24 -0.09 13.56 11.90
C ALA A 24 0.30 12.88 10.58
N MET A 25 1.43 13.25 10.02
CA MET A 25 2.00 12.68 8.80
C MET A 25 3.22 11.83 9.16
N LEU A 26 3.22 10.58 8.66
CA LEU A 26 4.34 9.65 8.84
C LEU A 26 5.03 9.40 7.50
N ILE A 27 6.35 9.45 7.48
CA ILE A 27 7.16 9.20 6.30
C ILE A 27 8.17 8.10 6.60
N GLY A 28 8.03 6.95 5.95
CA GLY A 28 9.02 5.88 5.92
C GLY A 28 10.07 6.11 4.82
N THR A 29 11.29 5.70 5.06
CA THR A 29 12.41 5.96 4.16
C THR A 29 13.35 4.76 4.06
N TYR A 30 14.12 4.68 2.96
CA TYR A 30 15.30 3.82 2.93
C TYR A 30 16.43 4.43 3.77
N THR A 31 17.17 3.57 4.47
CA THR A 31 18.23 3.96 5.43
C THR A 31 19.64 3.69 4.94
N ASN A 32 19.80 3.52 3.63
CA ASN A 32 21.12 3.33 2.98
C ASN A 32 21.93 4.64 2.85
N GLY A 33 21.39 5.76 3.32
CA GLY A 33 22.01 7.08 3.37
C GLY A 33 22.04 7.65 4.79
N SER A 34 21.69 8.92 4.93
CA SER A 34 21.63 9.62 6.23
C SER A 34 20.33 9.46 6.99
N SER A 35 19.31 8.86 6.38
CA SER A 35 18.00 8.68 7.00
C SER A 35 18.06 7.69 8.17
N LYS A 36 17.25 7.97 9.21
CA LYS A 36 17.13 7.12 10.40
C LYS A 36 16.03 6.05 10.29
N GLY A 37 15.04 6.27 9.42
CA GLY A 37 13.90 5.36 9.27
C GLY A 37 12.58 6.08 9.11
N ILE A 38 11.74 6.16 10.15
CA ILE A 38 10.44 6.81 10.11
C ILE A 38 10.56 8.22 10.68
N TYR A 39 9.95 9.20 9.99
CA TYR A 39 9.83 10.58 10.45
C TYR A 39 8.36 10.93 10.63
N THR A 40 8.06 11.72 11.66
CA THR A 40 6.71 12.19 11.96
C THR A 40 6.64 13.70 11.89
N PHE A 41 5.54 14.22 11.35
CA PHE A 41 5.32 15.64 11.15
C PHE A 41 3.89 16.00 11.58
N ARG A 42 3.70 17.24 11.95
CA ARG A 42 2.40 17.89 11.99
C ARG A 42 2.17 18.58 10.66
N PHE A 43 1.15 18.14 9.95
CA PHE A 43 0.84 18.63 8.61
C PHE A 43 -0.44 19.46 8.63
N ASN A 44 -0.35 20.69 8.16
CA ASN A 44 -1.51 21.56 8.00
C ASN A 44 -2.06 21.45 6.58
N GLN A 45 -3.32 21.01 6.47
CA GLN A 45 -3.98 20.68 5.19
C GLN A 45 -4.30 21.94 4.36
N GLU A 46 -4.51 23.11 4.98
CA GLU A 46 -4.82 24.35 4.27
C GLU A 46 -3.58 24.97 3.65
N THR A 47 -2.48 24.98 4.42
CA THR A 47 -1.25 25.67 3.99
C THR A 47 -0.25 24.74 3.32
N GLY A 48 -0.41 23.41 3.46
CA GLY A 48 0.57 22.42 3.01
C GLY A 48 1.86 22.40 3.85
N THR A 49 1.89 23.09 4.99
CA THR A 49 3.09 23.17 5.85
C THR A 49 3.25 21.90 6.67
N ALA A 50 4.47 21.34 6.68
CA ALA A 50 4.84 20.19 7.51
C ALA A 50 5.88 20.64 8.56
N VAL A 51 5.56 20.44 9.85
CA VAL A 51 6.46 20.74 10.98
C VAL A 51 6.97 19.41 11.56
N PRO A 52 8.31 19.19 11.62
CA PRO A 52 8.86 17.97 12.20
C PRO A 52 8.46 17.83 13.67
N LEU A 53 8.07 16.60 14.06
CA LEU A 53 7.77 16.24 15.45
C LEU A 53 8.84 15.31 16.02
N SER A 54 9.02 14.14 15.42
CA SER A 54 9.90 13.10 15.94
C SER A 54 10.46 12.21 14.82
N SER A 55 11.32 11.25 15.18
CA SER A 55 11.79 10.20 14.28
C SER A 55 12.08 8.92 15.05
N ALA A 56 11.82 7.77 14.42
CA ALA A 56 12.15 6.45 14.96
C ALA A 56 13.15 5.73 14.05
N ALA A 57 14.15 5.10 14.67
CA ALA A 57 15.12 4.29 13.94
C ALA A 57 14.52 2.93 13.59
N LEU A 58 14.46 2.63 12.30
CA LEU A 58 14.03 1.34 11.78
C LEU A 58 14.72 1.11 10.42
N PRO A 59 15.26 -0.08 10.13
CA PRO A 59 15.92 -0.35 8.85
C PRO A 59 14.89 -0.33 7.70
N ASN A 60 15.13 0.48 6.68
CA ASN A 60 14.34 0.54 5.44
C ASN A 60 12.81 0.43 5.62
N PRO A 61 12.15 1.25 6.45
CA PRO A 61 10.71 1.24 6.57
C PRO A 61 10.05 1.89 5.33
N SER A 62 10.16 1.22 4.19
CA SER A 62 9.73 1.73 2.88
C SER A 62 8.22 1.85 2.75
N TYR A 63 7.47 1.06 3.53
CA TYR A 63 6.01 1.11 3.60
C TYR A 63 5.53 0.93 5.04
N LEU A 64 4.48 1.68 5.40
CA LEU A 64 3.89 1.63 6.74
C LEU A 64 2.39 1.92 6.67
N VAL A 65 1.65 1.42 7.66
CA VAL A 65 0.22 1.68 7.83
C VAL A 65 -0.10 1.94 9.30
N PRO A 66 -0.90 2.99 9.64
CA PRO A 66 -1.43 3.14 10.98
C PRO A 66 -2.59 2.17 11.23
N SER A 67 -2.82 1.82 12.50
CA SER A 67 -4.07 1.19 12.93
C SER A 67 -5.25 2.15 12.75
N GLU A 68 -6.47 1.62 12.68
CA GLU A 68 -7.69 2.42 12.49
C GLU A 68 -7.91 3.46 13.61
N ASP A 69 -7.61 3.09 14.86
CA ASP A 69 -7.64 3.98 16.03
C ASP A 69 -6.45 4.96 16.05
N GLY A 70 -5.40 4.66 15.26
CA GLY A 70 -4.15 5.41 15.15
C GLY A 70 -3.29 5.38 16.40
N GLU A 71 -3.45 4.36 17.25
CA GLU A 71 -2.59 4.13 18.41
C GLU A 71 -1.32 3.35 18.05
N PHE A 72 -1.33 2.65 16.90
CA PHE A 72 -0.23 1.83 16.43
C PHE A 72 0.16 2.15 14.99
N VAL A 73 1.40 1.84 14.64
CA VAL A 73 1.93 1.87 13.27
C VAL A 73 2.63 0.55 12.99
N TYR A 74 2.32 -0.05 11.86
CA TYR A 74 2.97 -1.26 11.36
C TYR A 74 3.86 -0.87 10.19
N ALA A 75 5.13 -1.21 10.25
CA ALA A 75 6.12 -0.83 9.24
C ALA A 75 6.98 -2.02 8.83
N VAL A 76 7.18 -2.18 7.54
CA VAL A 76 8.13 -3.18 7.02
C VAL A 76 9.57 -2.75 7.27
N SER A 77 10.48 -3.71 7.33
CA SER A 77 11.92 -3.51 7.11
C SER A 77 12.26 -4.20 5.79
N GLU A 78 12.29 -3.42 4.70
CA GLU A 78 12.52 -3.92 3.34
C GLU A 78 13.99 -4.29 3.16
N MET A 79 14.29 -5.54 3.53
CA MET A 79 15.63 -6.12 3.48
C MET A 79 15.63 -7.37 2.59
N ASN A 80 16.70 -7.52 1.80
CA ASN A 80 16.83 -8.66 0.88
C ASN A 80 17.58 -9.85 1.52
N ASP A 81 17.37 -10.06 2.80
CA ASP A 81 18.02 -11.15 3.56
C ASP A 81 17.15 -11.59 4.73
N SER A 82 17.73 -12.39 5.63
CA SER A 82 17.04 -12.91 6.82
C SER A 82 16.66 -11.85 7.86
N THR A 83 17.02 -10.59 7.66
CA THR A 83 16.63 -9.45 8.52
C THR A 83 15.35 -8.77 8.04
N ALA A 84 14.76 -9.25 6.92
CA ALA A 84 13.46 -8.83 6.45
C ALA A 84 12.39 -9.04 7.53
N ALA A 85 11.68 -7.97 7.88
CA ALA A 85 10.83 -7.99 9.07
C ALA A 85 9.60 -7.07 8.95
N LEU A 86 8.66 -7.30 9.85
CA LEU A 86 7.54 -6.41 10.15
C LEU A 86 7.65 -5.94 11.61
N SER A 87 7.53 -4.64 11.83
CA SER A 87 7.60 -4.03 13.16
C SER A 87 6.26 -3.40 13.54
N SER A 88 5.88 -3.55 14.80
CA SER A 88 4.80 -2.81 15.44
C SER A 88 5.37 -1.72 16.34
N LEU A 89 4.82 -0.50 16.23
CA LEU A 89 5.20 0.65 17.04
C LEU A 89 3.94 1.27 17.66
N ALA A 90 4.00 1.64 18.95
CA ALA A 90 3.02 2.51 19.55
C ALA A 90 3.25 3.94 19.08
N PHE A 91 2.17 4.66 18.79
CA PHE A 91 2.22 6.00 18.23
C PHE A 91 1.48 7.02 19.10
N ASP A 92 2.17 8.04 19.54
CA ASP A 92 1.61 9.22 20.19
C ASP A 92 1.37 10.32 19.14
N ARG A 93 0.12 10.58 18.81
CA ARG A 93 -0.26 11.56 17.78
C ARG A 93 0.05 13.01 18.17
N GLU A 94 0.09 13.33 19.46
CA GLU A 94 0.33 14.70 19.93
C GLU A 94 1.81 15.07 19.82
N THR A 95 2.67 14.15 20.25
CA THR A 95 4.11 14.36 20.25
C THR A 95 4.80 13.87 18.97
N GLY A 96 4.12 13.02 18.21
CA GLY A 96 4.69 12.31 17.06
C GLY A 96 5.65 11.17 17.44
N GLU A 97 5.73 10.82 18.72
CA GLU A 97 6.66 9.78 19.19
C GLU A 97 6.21 8.39 18.74
N LEU A 98 7.16 7.61 18.23
CA LEU A 98 7.00 6.21 17.85
C LEU A 98 7.88 5.34 18.76
N ARG A 99 7.25 4.42 19.48
CA ARG A 99 7.94 3.48 20.37
C ARG A 99 7.80 2.05 19.88
N LEU A 100 8.90 1.42 19.51
CA LEU A 100 8.92 0.02 19.07
C LEU A 100 8.32 -0.90 20.14
N LEU A 101 7.34 -1.71 19.74
CA LEU A 101 6.74 -2.76 20.58
C LEU A 101 7.39 -4.11 20.34
N ASN A 102 7.36 -4.59 19.10
CA ASN A 102 8.09 -5.80 18.71
C ASN A 102 8.37 -5.82 17.20
N THR A 103 9.23 -6.75 16.81
CA THR A 103 9.58 -7.02 15.41
C THR A 103 9.53 -8.54 15.19
N VAL A 104 8.94 -8.95 14.06
CA VAL A 104 8.81 -10.35 13.66
C VAL A 104 9.32 -10.55 12.23
N PRO A 105 9.96 -11.68 11.90
CA PRO A 105 10.44 -11.94 10.54
C PRO A 105 9.27 -12.15 9.58
N THR A 106 9.41 -11.65 8.35
CA THR A 106 8.39 -11.82 7.29
C THR A 106 8.48 -13.17 6.57
N PHE A 107 9.59 -13.89 6.72
CA PHE A 107 9.88 -15.14 5.99
C PHE A 107 9.87 -14.98 4.47
N GLY A 108 9.99 -13.75 3.97
CA GLY A 108 10.13 -13.40 2.57
C GLY A 108 10.96 -12.13 2.42
N ALA A 109 11.86 -12.10 1.44
CA ALA A 109 12.75 -10.96 1.19
C ALA A 109 12.01 -9.78 0.57
N ASP A 110 12.50 -8.58 0.86
CA ASP A 110 11.99 -7.28 0.39
C ASP A 110 10.47 -7.13 0.64
N PRO A 111 10.02 -7.13 1.94
CA PRO A 111 8.64 -6.75 2.25
C PRO A 111 8.41 -5.28 1.86
N CYS A 112 7.58 -5.05 0.83
CA CYS A 112 7.40 -3.74 0.19
C CYS A 112 6.00 -3.16 0.38
N TYR A 113 5.09 -3.90 1.02
CA TYR A 113 3.72 -3.47 1.29
C TYR A 113 3.23 -4.05 2.62
N VAL A 114 2.42 -3.26 3.34
CA VAL A 114 1.75 -3.70 4.57
C VAL A 114 0.32 -3.21 4.60
N ALA A 115 -0.61 -4.06 5.05
CA ALA A 115 -2.02 -3.72 5.27
C ALA A 115 -2.53 -4.35 6.57
N THR A 116 -3.54 -3.73 7.19
CA THR A 116 -4.19 -4.26 8.40
C THR A 116 -5.71 -4.10 8.34
N ASN A 117 -6.43 -5.03 8.99
CA ASN A 117 -7.86 -4.95 9.23
C ASN A 117 -8.19 -4.85 10.74
N GLY A 118 -7.17 -4.55 11.58
CA GLY A 118 -7.30 -4.47 13.04
C GLY A 118 -7.25 -5.82 13.78
N ARG A 119 -7.25 -6.95 13.06
CA ARG A 119 -7.07 -8.30 13.62
C ARG A 119 -5.79 -8.98 13.11
N GLU A 120 -5.44 -8.68 11.89
CA GLU A 120 -4.27 -9.23 11.21
C GLU A 120 -3.52 -8.12 10.48
N VAL A 121 -2.24 -8.34 10.29
CA VAL A 121 -1.39 -7.55 9.38
C VAL A 121 -0.88 -8.45 8.27
N LEU A 122 -0.91 -7.96 7.06
CA LEU A 122 -0.40 -8.64 5.86
C LEU A 122 0.87 -7.94 5.38
N THR A 123 1.83 -8.71 4.87
CA THR A 123 2.94 -8.16 4.07
C THR A 123 3.01 -8.82 2.70
N ALA A 124 3.28 -8.01 1.67
CA ALA A 124 3.73 -8.49 0.38
C ALA A 124 5.26 -8.42 0.35
N ASN A 125 5.91 -9.54 0.05
CA ASN A 125 7.36 -9.67 0.04
C ASN A 125 7.82 -9.84 -1.42
N TYR A 126 8.33 -8.75 -1.99
CA TYR A 126 8.57 -8.66 -3.44
C TYR A 126 9.56 -9.70 -3.95
N SER A 127 10.81 -9.65 -3.49
CA SER A 127 11.84 -10.59 -3.95
C SER A 127 11.64 -12.02 -3.42
N GLY A 128 10.96 -12.15 -2.27
CA GLY A 128 10.54 -13.45 -1.77
C GLY A 128 9.42 -14.09 -2.59
N GLY A 129 8.65 -13.31 -3.33
CA GLY A 129 7.46 -13.78 -4.05
C GLY A 129 6.39 -14.33 -3.12
N THR A 130 6.30 -13.80 -1.89
CA THR A 130 5.45 -14.35 -0.83
C THR A 130 4.49 -13.32 -0.25
N MET A 131 3.45 -13.80 0.43
CA MET A 131 2.58 -13.03 1.29
C MET A 131 2.61 -13.65 2.69
N SER A 132 2.79 -12.83 3.72
CA SER A 132 2.79 -13.28 5.12
C SER A 132 1.61 -12.66 5.88
N VAL A 133 1.03 -13.43 6.81
CA VAL A 133 -0.13 -13.01 7.63
C VAL A 133 0.29 -13.08 9.11
N PHE A 134 0.07 -12.00 9.84
CA PHE A 134 0.46 -11.85 11.23
C PHE A 134 -0.77 -11.54 12.09
N PRO A 135 -1.17 -12.43 13.01
CA PRO A 135 -2.22 -12.11 13.96
C PRO A 135 -1.82 -10.93 14.87
N LEU A 136 -2.75 -10.01 15.11
CA LEU A 136 -2.56 -8.92 16.05
C LEU A 136 -2.98 -9.33 17.46
N GLN A 137 -2.17 -8.92 18.45
CA GLN A 137 -2.51 -8.99 19.86
C GLN A 137 -3.26 -7.73 20.28
N LYS A 138 -3.99 -7.80 21.39
CA LYS A 138 -4.78 -6.68 21.93
C LYS A 138 -3.94 -5.45 22.32
N ASP A 139 -2.67 -5.65 22.61
CA ASP A 139 -1.71 -4.59 22.97
C ASP A 139 -0.99 -4.00 21.75
N GLY A 140 -1.44 -4.34 20.54
CA GLY A 140 -0.88 -3.88 19.28
C GLY A 140 0.36 -4.66 18.81
N THR A 141 0.87 -5.62 19.58
CA THR A 141 2.01 -6.44 19.18
C THR A 141 1.62 -7.47 18.10
N LEU A 142 2.61 -7.87 17.32
CA LEU A 142 2.47 -8.88 16.27
C LEU A 142 2.79 -10.27 16.83
N ALA A 143 1.94 -11.24 16.58
CA ALA A 143 2.30 -12.65 16.70
C ALA A 143 3.18 -13.08 15.50
N PRO A 144 3.94 -14.19 15.61
CA PRO A 144 4.61 -14.77 14.46
C PRO A 144 3.63 -15.07 13.33
N ALA A 145 4.13 -15.07 12.08
CA ALA A 145 3.28 -15.37 10.93
C ALA A 145 2.67 -16.77 11.01
N ASP A 146 1.35 -16.84 10.86
CA ASP A 146 0.61 -18.12 10.81
C ASP A 146 0.59 -18.70 9.40
N THR A 147 0.62 -17.84 8.37
CA THR A 147 0.47 -18.26 6.98
C THR A 147 1.48 -17.58 6.10
N LEU A 148 2.08 -18.36 5.21
CA LEU A 148 2.94 -17.90 4.14
C LEU A 148 2.41 -18.44 2.81
N PHE A 149 2.04 -17.55 1.89
CA PHE A 149 1.77 -17.89 0.49
C PHE A 149 3.03 -17.70 -0.34
N GLN A 150 3.33 -18.68 -1.21
CA GLN A 150 4.44 -18.62 -2.16
C GLN A 150 3.90 -18.59 -3.59
N GLY A 151 4.20 -17.52 -4.32
CA GLY A 151 3.99 -17.43 -5.76
C GLY A 151 4.91 -18.40 -6.51
N SER A 152 4.45 -18.91 -7.64
CA SER A 152 5.19 -19.92 -8.44
C SER A 152 5.25 -19.61 -9.92
N ALA A 153 4.56 -18.56 -10.38
CA ALA A 153 4.47 -18.21 -11.79
C ALA A 153 5.43 -17.08 -12.17
N THR A 154 5.77 -17.02 -13.46
CA THR A 154 6.63 -16.02 -14.10
C THR A 154 5.91 -15.42 -15.29
N GLY A 155 6.40 -14.28 -15.79
CA GLY A 155 5.81 -13.55 -16.91
C GLY A 155 6.76 -13.36 -18.08
N PRO A 156 6.35 -12.57 -19.09
CA PRO A 156 7.08 -12.43 -20.33
C PRO A 156 8.33 -11.54 -20.21
N ASP A 157 8.41 -10.60 -19.26
CA ASP A 157 9.63 -9.81 -19.05
C ASP A 157 10.72 -10.67 -18.40
N ALA A 158 11.73 -11.04 -19.19
CA ALA A 158 12.80 -11.94 -18.77
C ALA A 158 13.69 -11.42 -17.64
N ILE A 159 13.57 -10.14 -17.26
CA ILE A 159 14.32 -9.52 -16.16
C ILE A 159 13.40 -9.24 -14.97
N ARG A 160 12.27 -8.56 -15.20
CA ARG A 160 11.40 -8.07 -14.14
C ARG A 160 10.36 -9.10 -13.68
N GLN A 161 10.06 -10.10 -14.51
CA GLN A 161 9.09 -11.16 -14.24
C GLN A 161 9.72 -12.56 -14.30
N ALA A 162 11.04 -12.67 -14.20
CA ALA A 162 11.77 -13.94 -14.27
C ALA A 162 11.58 -14.84 -13.05
N THR A 163 11.25 -14.24 -11.92
CA THR A 163 10.95 -14.92 -10.65
C THR A 163 9.63 -14.41 -10.08
N PRO A 164 8.94 -15.18 -9.22
CA PRO A 164 7.69 -14.71 -8.60
C PRO A 164 7.90 -13.46 -7.76
N HIS A 165 6.99 -12.49 -7.89
CA HIS A 165 6.97 -11.26 -7.11
C HIS A 165 5.54 -10.93 -6.68
N ILE A 166 5.30 -10.81 -5.37
CA ILE A 166 4.05 -10.29 -4.80
C ILE A 166 4.31 -8.86 -4.34
N HIS A 167 3.57 -7.89 -4.89
CA HIS A 167 3.88 -6.48 -4.66
C HIS A 167 2.91 -5.75 -3.73
N CYS A 168 1.66 -6.19 -3.66
CA CYS A 168 0.64 -5.58 -2.82
C CYS A 168 -0.29 -6.65 -2.27
N THR A 169 -0.82 -6.41 -1.07
CA THR A 169 -1.85 -7.23 -0.45
C THR A 169 -2.83 -6.33 0.27
N VAL A 170 -4.13 -6.48 0.02
CA VAL A 170 -5.19 -5.65 0.58
C VAL A 170 -6.38 -6.49 1.01
N PHE A 171 -7.07 -6.03 2.05
CA PHE A 171 -8.36 -6.60 2.44
C PHE A 171 -9.47 -6.03 1.56
N SER A 172 -10.47 -6.86 1.24
CA SER A 172 -11.68 -6.36 0.60
C SER A 172 -12.50 -5.47 1.54
N PRO A 173 -13.30 -4.53 1.00
CA PRO A 173 -14.12 -3.63 1.81
C PRO A 173 -15.14 -4.34 2.72
N ASP A 174 -15.59 -5.53 2.31
CA ASP A 174 -16.53 -6.36 3.08
C ASP A 174 -15.85 -7.28 4.10
N GLY A 175 -14.51 -7.27 4.15
CA GLY A 175 -13.71 -8.07 5.08
C GLY A 175 -13.73 -9.58 4.82
N LYS A 176 -14.23 -10.03 3.66
CA LYS A 176 -14.35 -11.47 3.35
C LYS A 176 -13.17 -12.03 2.56
N TYR A 177 -12.40 -11.16 1.91
CA TYR A 177 -11.34 -11.56 0.99
C TYR A 177 -10.06 -10.78 1.23
N ILE A 178 -8.95 -11.40 0.86
CA ILE A 178 -7.66 -10.76 0.66
C ILE A 178 -7.36 -10.80 -0.84
N PHE A 179 -6.91 -9.69 -1.39
CA PHE A 179 -6.40 -9.60 -2.75
C PHE A 179 -4.90 -9.37 -2.72
N ALA A 180 -4.16 -10.05 -3.61
CA ALA A 180 -2.73 -9.83 -3.77
C ALA A 180 -2.38 -9.66 -5.26
N THR A 181 -1.50 -8.72 -5.56
CA THR A 181 -1.01 -8.52 -6.92
C THR A 181 0.19 -9.44 -7.17
N ASP A 182 0.04 -10.39 -8.09
CA ASP A 182 1.13 -11.22 -8.58
C ASP A 182 1.75 -10.49 -9.80
N PHE A 183 2.77 -9.70 -9.49
CA PHE A 183 3.46 -8.86 -10.47
C PHE A 183 4.04 -9.66 -11.62
N SER A 184 4.60 -10.83 -11.32
CA SER A 184 5.28 -11.64 -12.34
C SER A 184 4.32 -12.43 -13.21
N ALA A 185 3.18 -12.84 -12.66
CA ALA A 185 2.20 -13.62 -13.42
C ALA A 185 1.12 -12.77 -14.09
N ASP A 186 1.22 -11.45 -14.03
CA ASP A 186 0.23 -10.51 -14.58
C ASP A 186 -1.21 -10.86 -14.15
N ARG A 187 -1.42 -10.98 -12.82
CA ARG A 187 -2.75 -11.32 -12.28
C ARG A 187 -2.98 -10.76 -10.88
N ILE A 188 -4.24 -10.72 -10.49
CA ILE A 188 -4.67 -10.50 -9.11
C ILE A 188 -5.10 -11.86 -8.53
N LEU A 189 -4.57 -12.19 -7.38
CA LEU A 189 -4.97 -13.38 -6.61
C LEU A 189 -6.04 -12.98 -5.59
N ARG A 190 -6.98 -13.90 -5.31
CA ARG A 190 -8.00 -13.75 -4.28
C ARG A 190 -7.91 -14.88 -3.29
N PHE A 191 -7.97 -14.57 -2.00
CA PHE A 191 -8.01 -15.53 -0.90
C PHE A 191 -9.29 -15.30 -0.09
N VAL A 192 -9.97 -16.39 0.29
CA VAL A 192 -11.15 -16.32 1.15
C VAL A 192 -10.69 -16.24 2.61
N MET A 193 -11.20 -15.25 3.34
CA MET A 193 -10.99 -15.14 4.79
C MET A 193 -12.03 -15.98 5.52
N HIS A 194 -11.60 -16.70 6.55
CA HIS A 194 -12.49 -17.44 7.43
C HIS A 194 -12.50 -16.78 8.82
N PRO A 195 -13.69 -16.56 9.43
CA PRO A 195 -13.78 -15.91 10.74
C PRO A 195 -13.00 -16.64 11.85
N ASP A 196 -12.93 -17.96 11.76
CA ASP A 196 -12.32 -18.82 12.79
C ASP A 196 -10.92 -19.35 12.39
N ASN A 197 -10.43 -19.02 11.20
CA ASN A 197 -9.12 -19.41 10.72
C ASN A 197 -8.50 -18.27 9.91
N PRO A 198 -7.49 -17.58 10.46
CA PRO A 198 -6.81 -16.49 9.75
C PRO A 198 -6.03 -16.96 8.52
N ILE A 199 -5.93 -18.28 8.31
CA ILE A 199 -5.20 -18.86 7.18
C ILE A 199 -6.06 -18.76 5.91
N PRO A 200 -5.65 -17.97 4.90
CA PRO A 200 -6.33 -17.96 3.62
C PRO A 200 -6.25 -19.33 2.96
N HIS A 201 -7.38 -20.01 2.80
CA HIS A 201 -7.39 -21.24 2.03
C HIS A 201 -7.30 -20.93 0.55
N ALA A 202 -6.38 -21.59 -0.14
CA ALA A 202 -6.15 -21.63 -1.58
C ALA A 202 -6.42 -20.30 -2.33
N SER A 203 -5.40 -19.76 -2.95
CA SER A 203 -5.59 -18.66 -3.88
C SER A 203 -6.51 -19.12 -5.01
N LEU A 204 -7.60 -18.41 -5.18
CA LEU A 204 -8.37 -18.48 -6.41
C LEU A 204 -7.88 -17.33 -7.28
N GLU A 205 -7.51 -17.60 -8.52
CA GLU A 205 -7.23 -16.54 -9.48
C GLU A 205 -8.47 -15.65 -9.58
N ALA A 206 -8.29 -14.35 -9.27
CA ALA A 206 -9.38 -13.41 -9.34
C ALA A 206 -9.52 -12.85 -10.75
N VAL A 207 -8.42 -12.32 -11.30
CA VAL A 207 -8.39 -11.68 -12.63
C VAL A 207 -7.00 -11.83 -13.23
N GLY A 208 -6.94 -12.29 -14.50
CA GLY A 208 -5.76 -12.15 -15.35
C GLY A 208 -5.66 -10.73 -15.89
N ILE A 209 -4.46 -10.18 -15.92
CA ILE A 209 -4.14 -8.86 -16.48
C ILE A 209 -3.41 -9.04 -17.82
N GLU A 210 -3.45 -8.04 -18.68
CA GLU A 210 -2.68 -8.05 -19.93
C GLU A 210 -1.20 -8.38 -19.66
N ALA A 211 -0.63 -9.28 -20.45
CA ALA A 211 0.76 -9.71 -20.29
C ALA A 211 1.75 -8.54 -20.35
N ASP A 212 2.85 -8.61 -19.62
CA ASP A 212 3.87 -7.54 -19.49
C ASP A 212 3.33 -6.27 -18.81
N SER A 213 2.31 -6.40 -17.96
CA SER A 213 1.72 -5.27 -17.22
C SER A 213 2.39 -5.00 -15.89
N GLY A 214 2.77 -6.03 -15.15
CA GLY A 214 3.31 -5.93 -13.79
C GLY A 214 2.33 -5.29 -12.82
N PRO A 215 1.23 -5.99 -12.41
CA PRO A 215 0.30 -5.50 -11.41
C PRO A 215 1.02 -5.12 -10.12
N ARG A 216 0.87 -3.87 -9.66
CA ARG A 216 1.67 -3.37 -8.55
C ARG A 216 0.85 -3.09 -7.30
N HIS A 217 0.10 -2.00 -7.25
CA HIS A 217 -0.74 -1.64 -6.12
C HIS A 217 -2.22 -1.64 -6.51
N LEU A 218 -3.06 -2.15 -5.61
CA LEU A 218 -4.52 -2.20 -5.73
C LEU A 218 -5.14 -1.40 -4.59
N THR A 219 -6.15 -0.58 -4.89
CA THR A 219 -6.91 0.15 -3.89
C THR A 219 -8.40 0.05 -4.17
N PHE A 220 -9.22 0.06 -3.11
CA PHE A 220 -10.68 0.06 -3.22
C PHE A 220 -11.24 1.47 -3.02
N SER A 221 -12.35 1.77 -3.70
CA SER A 221 -13.10 3.00 -3.50
C SER A 221 -13.73 3.04 -2.10
N PRO A 222 -13.91 4.24 -1.49
CA PRO A 222 -14.51 4.35 -0.15
C PRO A 222 -15.91 3.77 -0.03
N ASN A 223 -16.67 3.72 -1.14
CA ASN A 223 -18.00 3.10 -1.18
C ASN A 223 -17.97 1.57 -1.34
N GLY A 224 -16.78 0.98 -1.47
CA GLY A 224 -16.59 -0.47 -1.60
C GLY A 224 -17.07 -1.08 -2.92
N LYS A 225 -17.42 -0.29 -3.93
CA LYS A 225 -18.00 -0.79 -5.19
C LYS A 225 -17.00 -0.93 -6.33
N PHE A 226 -15.85 -0.28 -6.23
CA PHE A 226 -14.85 -0.23 -7.28
C PHE A 226 -13.46 -0.51 -6.72
N ALA A 227 -12.58 -1.01 -7.59
CA ALA A 227 -11.16 -1.16 -7.30
C ALA A 227 -10.32 -0.59 -8.44
N TYR A 228 -9.12 -0.11 -8.12
CA TYR A 228 -8.19 0.48 -9.07
C TYR A 228 -6.82 -0.13 -8.89
N LEU A 229 -6.28 -0.66 -9.97
CA LEU A 229 -4.96 -1.28 -10.04
C LEU A 229 -4.03 -0.39 -10.85
N ILE A 230 -2.84 -0.10 -10.31
CA ILE A 230 -1.74 0.44 -11.12
C ILE A 230 -0.83 -0.69 -11.57
N THR A 231 -0.42 -0.63 -12.84
CA THR A 231 0.51 -1.58 -13.44
C THR A 231 1.85 -0.90 -13.68
N GLU A 232 2.93 -1.44 -13.11
CA GLU A 232 4.26 -0.81 -13.13
C GLU A 232 4.86 -0.81 -14.55
N LEU A 233 4.79 -1.96 -15.24
CA LEU A 233 5.47 -2.15 -16.52
C LEU A 233 4.71 -1.51 -17.69
N SER A 234 3.39 -1.67 -17.72
CA SER A 234 2.57 -1.11 -18.79
C SER A 234 2.15 0.35 -18.56
N GLY A 235 2.33 0.90 -17.35
CA GLY A 235 2.03 2.31 -17.04
C GLY A 235 0.55 2.66 -17.13
N LYS A 236 -0.33 1.70 -16.82
CA LYS A 236 -1.79 1.85 -16.93
C LYS A 236 -2.44 1.80 -15.55
N VAL A 237 -3.59 2.47 -15.43
CA VAL A 237 -4.56 2.22 -14.36
C VAL A 237 -5.69 1.40 -14.93
N ILE A 238 -6.06 0.33 -14.24
CA ILE A 238 -7.19 -0.54 -14.58
C ILE A 238 -8.24 -0.37 -13.49
N ALA A 239 -9.45 0.00 -13.91
CA ALA A 239 -10.61 0.12 -13.03
C ALA A 239 -11.47 -1.16 -13.10
N PHE A 240 -11.96 -1.59 -11.95
CA PHE A 240 -12.84 -2.75 -11.79
C PHE A 240 -14.10 -2.36 -11.02
N SER A 241 -15.23 -2.98 -11.36
CA SER A 241 -16.33 -3.14 -10.40
C SER A 241 -15.99 -4.25 -9.41
N TYR A 242 -16.46 -4.11 -8.18
CA TYR A 242 -16.30 -5.10 -7.13
C TYR A 242 -17.66 -5.53 -6.58
N ASP A 243 -17.89 -6.82 -6.54
CA ASP A 243 -19.07 -7.45 -5.92
C ASP A 243 -18.69 -8.81 -5.33
N ASP A 244 -18.82 -8.95 -4.00
CA ASP A 244 -18.61 -10.20 -3.23
C ASP A 244 -17.38 -11.02 -3.68
N GLY A 245 -16.21 -10.36 -3.75
CA GLY A 245 -14.94 -10.97 -4.14
C GLY A 245 -14.71 -11.07 -5.65
N CYS A 246 -15.65 -10.66 -6.48
CA CYS A 246 -15.49 -10.62 -7.93
C CYS A 246 -14.98 -9.24 -8.37
N LEU A 247 -13.93 -9.23 -9.20
CA LEU A 247 -13.42 -8.04 -9.87
C LEU A 247 -13.73 -8.16 -11.37
N GLU A 248 -14.57 -7.27 -11.89
CA GLU A 248 -14.86 -7.19 -13.31
C GLU A 248 -14.27 -5.90 -13.91
N GLN A 249 -13.40 -6.03 -14.90
CA GLN A 249 -12.72 -4.90 -15.52
C GLN A 249 -13.71 -4.01 -16.28
N ILE A 250 -13.74 -2.73 -15.94
CA ILE A 250 -14.63 -1.72 -16.57
C ILE A 250 -13.86 -0.73 -17.44
N GLN A 251 -12.57 -0.47 -17.16
CA GLN A 251 -11.79 0.49 -17.93
C GLN A 251 -10.29 0.21 -17.78
N THR A 252 -9.52 0.59 -18.81
CA THR A 252 -8.07 0.77 -18.76
C THR A 252 -7.74 2.17 -19.27
N ILE A 253 -6.88 2.90 -18.52
CA ILE A 253 -6.45 4.26 -18.87
C ILE A 253 -4.95 4.44 -18.62
N THR A 254 -4.26 5.18 -19.50
CA THR A 254 -2.83 5.41 -19.40
C THR A 254 -2.52 6.43 -18.31
N ALA A 255 -1.65 6.05 -17.37
CA ALA A 255 -1.07 6.92 -16.34
C ALA A 255 0.32 7.43 -16.74
N ASP A 256 1.18 6.54 -17.24
CA ASP A 256 2.52 6.88 -17.74
C ASP A 256 2.49 7.13 -19.23
N THR A 257 2.83 8.35 -19.67
CA THR A 257 2.79 8.78 -21.07
C THR A 257 4.14 8.63 -21.79
N VAL A 258 5.20 8.28 -21.06
CA VAL A 258 6.57 8.18 -21.60
C VAL A 258 7.10 6.75 -21.62
N ALA A 259 6.26 5.79 -21.29
CA ALA A 259 6.60 4.37 -21.24
C ALA A 259 7.89 4.11 -20.42
N ALA A 260 7.96 4.69 -19.24
CA ALA A 260 9.11 4.56 -18.35
C ALA A 260 9.21 3.17 -17.71
N ARG A 261 8.11 2.39 -17.69
CA ARG A 261 8.00 1.07 -17.02
C ARG A 261 8.29 1.17 -15.52
N GLY A 262 7.80 2.24 -14.88
CA GLY A 262 8.10 2.59 -13.50
C GLY A 262 6.92 3.21 -12.75
N SER A 263 5.67 3.00 -13.18
CA SER A 263 4.51 3.44 -12.39
C SER A 263 4.53 2.77 -11.02
N ALA A 264 4.09 3.49 -9.98
CA ALA A 264 4.35 3.06 -8.62
C ALA A 264 3.10 2.96 -7.75
N ASP A 265 2.73 4.03 -7.09
CA ASP A 265 1.68 4.04 -6.08
C ASP A 265 0.36 4.56 -6.61
N ILE A 266 -0.73 4.19 -5.97
CA ILE A 266 -2.09 4.58 -6.35
C ILE A 266 -2.93 4.83 -5.09
N HIS A 267 -3.54 6.02 -5.01
CA HIS A 267 -4.41 6.39 -3.90
C HIS A 267 -5.62 7.16 -4.37
N LEU A 268 -6.74 6.97 -3.66
CA LEU A 268 -7.92 7.81 -3.81
C LEU A 268 -7.86 8.99 -2.83
N SER A 269 -8.49 10.12 -3.22
CA SER A 269 -8.84 11.14 -2.24
C SER A 269 -9.81 10.59 -1.19
N PRO A 270 -9.82 11.11 0.06
CA PRO A 270 -10.70 10.61 1.11
C PRO A 270 -12.19 10.64 0.75
N ASP A 271 -12.61 11.58 -0.10
CA ASP A 271 -13.98 11.70 -0.61
C ASP A 271 -14.24 10.82 -1.85
N GLY A 272 -13.24 10.08 -2.33
CA GLY A 272 -13.32 9.20 -3.49
C GLY A 272 -13.49 9.87 -4.85
N LYS A 273 -13.35 11.20 -4.92
CA LYS A 273 -13.56 11.94 -6.18
C LYS A 273 -12.37 11.92 -7.13
N TYR A 274 -11.17 11.75 -6.58
CA TYR A 274 -9.93 11.75 -7.37
C TYR A 274 -9.11 10.51 -7.09
N LEU A 275 -8.43 10.04 -8.12
CA LEU A 275 -7.42 8.99 -8.05
C LEU A 275 -6.07 9.57 -8.47
N TYR A 276 -5.04 9.27 -7.68
CA TYR A 276 -3.66 9.69 -7.90
C TYR A 276 -2.81 8.47 -8.21
N ALA A 277 -2.04 8.52 -9.28
CA ALA A 277 -1.14 7.44 -9.72
C ALA A 277 0.25 8.01 -10.00
N SER A 278 1.26 7.55 -9.26
CA SER A 278 2.63 8.05 -9.39
C SER A 278 3.41 7.31 -10.46
N ASN A 279 4.30 8.02 -11.16
CA ASN A 279 5.21 7.51 -12.17
C ASN A 279 6.65 7.88 -11.81
N ARG A 280 7.62 7.02 -12.19
CA ARG A 280 9.04 7.13 -11.86
C ARG A 280 9.90 6.84 -13.09
N LEU A 281 11.22 7.00 -12.97
CA LEU A 281 12.30 6.55 -13.85
C LEU A 281 12.64 7.46 -15.03
N LYS A 282 11.70 8.07 -15.73
CA LYS A 282 12.00 8.98 -16.86
C LYS A 282 11.44 10.37 -16.65
N GLU A 283 10.18 10.47 -16.38
CA GLU A 283 9.49 11.73 -16.06
C GLU A 283 8.68 11.47 -14.80
N ASP A 284 9.28 11.77 -13.65
CA ASP A 284 8.64 11.56 -12.36
C ASP A 284 7.44 12.49 -12.23
N GLY A 285 6.31 11.92 -11.83
CA GLY A 285 5.08 12.71 -11.76
C GLY A 285 3.91 11.95 -11.19
N ILE A 286 2.79 12.65 -11.06
CA ILE A 286 1.52 12.10 -10.55
C ILE A 286 0.43 12.34 -11.58
N ALA A 287 -0.12 11.28 -12.14
CA ALA A 287 -1.32 11.34 -12.95
C ALA A 287 -2.55 11.46 -12.02
N ILE A 288 -3.42 12.43 -12.31
CA ILE A 288 -4.64 12.70 -11.55
C ILE A 288 -5.85 12.39 -12.43
N PHE A 289 -6.77 11.61 -11.89
CA PHE A 289 -8.01 11.23 -12.55
C PHE A 289 -9.22 11.62 -11.70
N ALA A 290 -10.25 12.16 -12.33
CA ALA A 290 -11.58 12.29 -11.72
C ALA A 290 -12.29 10.93 -11.79
N VAL A 291 -12.90 10.52 -10.67
CA VAL A 291 -13.64 9.27 -10.54
C VAL A 291 -15.11 9.54 -10.74
N ASN A 292 -15.76 8.79 -11.61
CA ASN A 292 -17.22 8.78 -11.71
C ASN A 292 -17.81 7.90 -10.58
N PRO A 293 -18.55 8.47 -9.62
CA PRO A 293 -19.03 7.72 -8.45
C PRO A 293 -20.13 6.69 -8.78
N GLU A 294 -20.77 6.80 -9.95
CA GLU A 294 -21.88 5.92 -10.35
C GLU A 294 -21.38 4.61 -10.99
N ASN A 295 -20.30 4.70 -11.78
CA ASN A 295 -19.82 3.57 -12.59
C ASN A 295 -18.33 3.28 -12.43
N GLY A 296 -17.60 4.02 -11.59
CA GLY A 296 -16.19 3.80 -11.28
C GLY A 296 -15.21 4.16 -12.40
N THR A 297 -15.68 4.71 -13.52
CA THR A 297 -14.78 5.10 -14.62
C THR A 297 -13.95 6.33 -14.29
N LEU A 298 -12.80 6.45 -14.93
CA LEU A 298 -11.80 7.48 -14.73
C LEU A 298 -11.74 8.44 -15.91
N ALA A 299 -11.64 9.75 -15.62
CA ALA A 299 -11.34 10.77 -16.61
C ALA A 299 -10.03 11.48 -16.21
N LYS A 300 -9.02 11.50 -17.09
CA LYS A 300 -7.73 12.15 -16.79
C LYS A 300 -7.92 13.66 -16.63
N VAL A 301 -7.48 14.19 -15.51
CA VAL A 301 -7.53 15.63 -15.19
C VAL A 301 -6.22 16.30 -15.61
N CYS A 302 -5.11 15.81 -15.08
CA CYS A 302 -3.78 16.34 -15.41
C CYS A 302 -2.68 15.30 -15.11
N LEU A 303 -1.46 15.68 -15.48
CA LEU A 303 -0.23 15.02 -15.04
C LEU A 303 0.64 16.11 -14.39
N LEU A 304 0.85 15.99 -13.09
CA LEU A 304 1.80 16.83 -12.36
C LEU A 304 3.18 16.22 -12.52
N TYR A 305 4.08 16.95 -13.13
CA TYR A 305 5.49 16.60 -13.13
C TYR A 305 6.13 17.17 -11.87
N THR A 306 6.90 16.34 -11.18
CA THR A 306 7.82 16.85 -10.18
C THR A 306 8.97 17.47 -10.97
N SER A 307 9.09 18.81 -10.98
CA SER A 307 10.31 19.44 -11.46
C SER A 307 11.49 18.86 -10.69
N ASP A 308 12.59 18.58 -11.40
CA ASP A 308 13.84 18.10 -10.81
C ASP A 308 14.04 18.71 -9.43
N ALA A 309 13.86 17.88 -8.39
CA ALA A 309 14.40 18.22 -7.09
C ALA A 309 15.91 18.12 -7.26
N ALA A 310 16.53 19.28 -7.50
CA ALA A 310 17.97 19.44 -7.56
C ALA A 310 18.64 18.97 -6.26
#